data_08cf25bfcab8e9cb4b8229ea2810722a
#
_entry.id   08cf25bfcab8e9cb4b8229ea2810722a
#
_cell.length_a   1.000
_cell.length_b   1.000
_cell.length_c   1.000
_cell.angle_alpha   90.00
_cell.angle_beta   90.00
_cell.angle_gamma   90.00
#
_symmetry.space_group_name_H-M   'P 1'
#
loop_
_entity.id
_entity.type
_entity.pdbx_description
1 polymer ?
#
loop_
_entity_poly.entity_id
_entity_poly.type
_entity_poly.pdbx_seq_one_letter_code
_entity_poly.pdbx_strand_id
1 'polypeptide(L)'
;FIQSQIPELCELTFYYMDLVTVSRLQRNPTVKTEIQMRNFETSIPVGFFTYPISQAADITAFRATTVPVGEDQEPMIEQAREIVRRFNYIYGETLVEPEILLPDNAACLRLPGTDGKAKMSKSLGNCIYLSDSADEVQKKVKSMYTDPDHLRVQDPGKLEGNTVFTYLDAFCRPEHFGLYLPEYPNLDELKAHYQRGGLGDMKVKKFLNEIMQETLEPIRNRRKEFEKDIPAIYDMLKKGCETARETAAATLDDVRKAMKINYFDDAELIAEQVKKFGGE
;
A
#
# COMPACT_ATOMS: atom_id res chain seq x y z
N PHE A 1 7.91 12.13 -3.77
CA PHE A 1 7.56 12.95 -4.95
C PHE A 1 6.05 13.07 -5.13
N ILE A 2 5.62 13.99 -5.98
CA ILE A 2 4.23 14.17 -6.37
C ILE A 2 4.03 13.52 -7.73
N GLN A 3 3.15 12.52 -7.83
CA GLN A 3 2.94 11.69 -9.03
C GLN A 3 2.65 12.53 -10.29
N SER A 4 1.81 13.56 -10.18
CA SER A 4 1.46 14.44 -11.30
C SER A 4 2.62 15.29 -11.85
N GLN A 5 3.78 15.29 -11.16
CA GLN A 5 5.00 15.95 -11.64
C GLN A 5 5.89 15.00 -12.47
N ILE A 6 5.46 13.77 -12.69
CA ILE A 6 6.16 12.74 -13.46
C ILE A 6 5.29 12.34 -14.66
N PRO A 7 5.27 13.13 -15.73
CA PRO A 7 4.42 12.88 -16.91
C PRO A 7 4.75 11.57 -17.63
N GLU A 8 5.96 11.07 -17.47
CA GLU A 8 6.44 9.79 -18.01
C GLU A 8 5.56 8.61 -17.58
N LEU A 9 4.95 8.68 -16.40
CA LEU A 9 4.01 7.66 -15.90
C LEU A 9 2.73 7.59 -16.74
N CYS A 10 2.25 8.74 -17.24
CA CYS A 10 1.08 8.78 -18.10
C CYS A 10 1.36 8.15 -19.46
N GLU A 11 2.53 8.40 -20.03
CA GLU A 11 2.93 7.85 -21.31
C GLU A 11 3.13 6.33 -21.23
N LEU A 12 3.85 5.84 -20.19
CA LEU A 12 3.97 4.41 -19.92
C LEU A 12 2.61 3.74 -19.75
N THR A 13 1.72 4.36 -18.98
CA THR A 13 0.35 3.85 -18.79
C THR A 13 -0.36 3.67 -20.13
N PHE A 14 -0.22 4.63 -21.03
CA PHE A 14 -0.85 4.58 -22.34
C PHE A 14 -0.31 3.42 -23.20
N TYR A 15 1.01 3.23 -23.25
CA TYR A 15 1.61 2.08 -23.94
C TYR A 15 1.18 0.74 -23.34
N TYR A 16 1.05 0.68 -22.02
CA TYR A 16 0.60 -0.55 -21.35
C TYR A 16 -0.87 -0.86 -21.60
N MET A 17 -1.71 0.12 -21.91
CA MET A 17 -3.11 -0.10 -22.29
C MET A 17 -3.24 -0.96 -23.56
N ASP A 18 -2.28 -0.89 -24.47
CA ASP A 18 -2.26 -1.71 -25.68
C ASP A 18 -1.91 -3.19 -25.41
N LEU A 19 -1.40 -3.48 -24.21
CA LEU A 19 -1.01 -4.82 -23.79
C LEU A 19 -2.08 -5.54 -22.95
N VAL A 20 -3.13 -4.83 -22.53
CA VAL A 20 -4.15 -5.36 -21.61
C VAL A 20 -5.53 -5.26 -22.22
N THR A 21 -6.30 -6.36 -22.18
CA THR A 21 -7.67 -6.35 -22.68
C THR A 21 -8.67 -5.92 -21.62
N VAL A 22 -9.79 -5.32 -22.04
CA VAL A 22 -10.94 -4.99 -21.17
C VAL A 22 -11.38 -6.20 -20.35
N SER A 23 -11.50 -7.37 -20.99
CA SER A 23 -11.91 -8.60 -20.32
C SER A 23 -10.91 -9.06 -19.25
N ARG A 24 -9.61 -8.75 -19.40
CA ARG A 24 -8.61 -9.06 -18.37
C ARG A 24 -8.78 -8.16 -17.14
N LEU A 25 -9.01 -6.85 -17.33
CA LEU A 25 -9.29 -5.93 -16.24
C LEU A 25 -10.58 -6.30 -15.49
N GLN A 26 -11.64 -6.65 -16.20
CA GLN A 26 -12.90 -7.12 -15.59
C GLN A 26 -12.76 -8.37 -14.72
N ARG A 27 -11.78 -9.22 -15.01
CA ARG A 27 -11.50 -10.42 -14.23
C ARG A 27 -10.57 -10.19 -13.05
N ASN A 28 -9.96 -9.00 -12.92
CA ASN A 28 -9.15 -8.67 -11.75
C ASN A 28 -10.04 -8.65 -10.49
N PRO A 29 -9.77 -9.47 -9.46
CA PRO A 29 -10.64 -9.58 -8.29
C PRO A 29 -10.83 -8.26 -7.55
N THR A 30 -9.77 -7.46 -7.42
CA THR A 30 -9.81 -6.16 -6.75
C THR A 30 -10.70 -5.18 -7.50
N VAL A 31 -10.53 -5.06 -8.82
CA VAL A 31 -11.36 -4.20 -9.68
C VAL A 31 -12.83 -4.62 -9.61
N LYS A 32 -13.10 -5.93 -9.69
CA LYS A 32 -14.46 -6.48 -9.62
C LYS A 32 -15.16 -6.12 -8.30
N THR A 33 -14.46 -6.31 -7.19
CA THR A 33 -14.99 -5.98 -5.86
C THR A 33 -15.27 -4.48 -5.73
N GLU A 34 -14.36 -3.63 -6.19
CA GLU A 34 -14.54 -2.18 -6.11
C GLU A 34 -15.66 -1.65 -7.00
N ILE A 35 -15.87 -2.22 -8.20
CA ILE A 35 -17.00 -1.89 -9.07
C ILE A 35 -18.32 -2.13 -8.33
N GLN A 36 -18.44 -3.28 -7.65
CA GLN A 36 -19.63 -3.63 -6.86
C GLN A 36 -19.82 -2.68 -5.67
N MET A 37 -18.76 -2.42 -4.90
CA MET A 37 -18.81 -1.54 -3.72
C MET A 37 -19.17 -0.10 -4.06
N ARG A 38 -18.83 0.39 -5.26
CA ARG A 38 -19.10 1.75 -5.73
C ARG A 38 -20.36 1.89 -6.56
N ASN A 39 -21.09 0.80 -6.77
CA ASN A 39 -22.31 0.77 -7.63
C ASN A 39 -22.05 1.31 -9.05
N PHE A 40 -20.90 0.99 -9.64
CA PHE A 40 -20.53 1.40 -11.01
C PHE A 40 -21.08 0.46 -12.11
N GLU A 41 -21.97 -0.48 -11.79
CA GLU A 41 -22.40 -1.61 -12.64
C GLU A 41 -22.73 -1.23 -14.08
N THR A 42 -23.35 -0.08 -14.31
CA THR A 42 -23.78 0.37 -15.64
C THR A 42 -22.95 1.53 -16.20
N SER A 43 -22.09 2.16 -15.39
CA SER A 43 -21.33 3.35 -15.79
C SER A 43 -19.98 3.40 -15.06
N ILE A 44 -19.03 2.65 -15.59
CA ILE A 44 -17.68 2.58 -15.03
C ILE A 44 -16.84 3.73 -15.62
N PRO A 45 -16.31 4.68 -14.81
CA PRO A 45 -15.39 5.69 -15.31
C PRO A 45 -14.12 5.03 -15.88
N VAL A 46 -13.68 5.45 -17.06
CA VAL A 46 -12.50 4.86 -17.73
C VAL A 46 -11.27 4.97 -16.85
N GLY A 47 -11.00 6.11 -16.23
CA GLY A 47 -9.85 6.30 -15.34
C GLY A 47 -9.88 5.37 -14.13
N PHE A 48 -11.08 5.09 -13.58
CA PHE A 48 -11.23 4.08 -12.54
C PHE A 48 -10.94 2.66 -13.09
N PHE A 49 -11.42 2.36 -14.28
CA PHE A 49 -11.26 1.03 -14.86
C PHE A 49 -9.81 0.70 -15.24
N THR A 50 -9.04 1.72 -15.61
CA THR A 50 -7.65 1.58 -16.08
C THR A 50 -6.60 1.81 -15.01
N TYR A 51 -6.97 2.16 -13.75
CA TYR A 51 -5.98 2.41 -12.70
C TYR A 51 -5.00 1.25 -12.44
N PRO A 52 -5.35 -0.05 -12.64
CA PRO A 52 -4.39 -1.14 -12.48
C PRO A 52 -3.21 -1.06 -13.45
N ILE A 53 -3.46 -0.51 -14.64
CA ILE A 53 -2.42 -0.27 -15.64
C ILE A 53 -1.54 0.91 -15.23
N SER A 54 -2.13 1.97 -14.71
CA SER A 54 -1.38 3.10 -14.14
C SER A 54 -0.51 2.66 -12.96
N GLN A 55 -1.02 1.79 -12.08
CA GLN A 55 -0.23 1.23 -10.98
C GLN A 55 0.97 0.40 -11.49
N ALA A 56 0.81 -0.33 -12.59
CA ALA A 56 1.93 -1.01 -13.23
C ALA A 56 3.00 -0.03 -13.72
N ALA A 57 2.60 1.13 -14.26
CA ALA A 57 3.54 2.18 -14.66
C ALA A 57 4.26 2.79 -13.43
N ASP A 58 3.55 3.03 -12.32
CA ASP A 58 4.14 3.51 -11.07
C ASP A 58 5.23 2.57 -10.52
N ILE A 59 5.12 1.27 -10.76
CA ILE A 59 6.08 0.26 -10.32
C ILE A 59 7.26 0.17 -11.29
N THR A 60 6.97 0.02 -12.57
CA THR A 60 7.96 -0.31 -13.59
C THR A 60 8.81 0.89 -14.01
N ALA A 61 8.28 2.11 -13.95
CA ALA A 61 9.04 3.34 -14.24
C ALA A 61 10.29 3.48 -13.37
N PHE A 62 10.24 2.96 -12.15
CA PHE A 62 11.34 2.98 -11.18
C PHE A 62 12.12 1.67 -11.11
N ARG A 63 11.88 0.74 -12.05
CA ARG A 63 12.55 -0.57 -12.12
C ARG A 63 12.50 -1.33 -10.80
N ALA A 64 11.37 -1.25 -10.09
CA ALA A 64 11.19 -1.89 -8.83
C ALA A 64 11.33 -3.43 -8.98
N THR A 65 12.25 -4.02 -8.21
CA THR A 65 12.44 -5.47 -8.16
C THR A 65 11.53 -6.13 -7.15
N THR A 66 11.18 -5.42 -6.08
CA THR A 66 10.38 -5.94 -4.98
C THR A 66 9.37 -4.89 -4.53
N VAL A 67 8.11 -5.29 -4.37
CA VAL A 67 7.02 -4.40 -3.94
C VAL A 67 6.39 -4.95 -2.66
N PRO A 68 6.63 -4.32 -1.50
CA PRO A 68 5.97 -4.71 -0.26
C PRO A 68 4.50 -4.27 -0.29
N VAL A 69 3.59 -5.22 -0.13
CA VAL A 69 2.15 -5.00 -0.23
C VAL A 69 1.36 -5.85 0.77
N GLY A 70 0.12 -5.45 1.03
CA GLY A 70 -0.86 -6.32 1.67
C GLY A 70 -1.48 -7.32 0.68
N GLU A 71 -2.10 -8.36 1.19
CA GLU A 71 -2.73 -9.43 0.42
C GLU A 71 -3.73 -8.91 -0.64
N ASP A 72 -4.44 -7.82 -0.34
CA ASP A 72 -5.41 -7.21 -1.25
C ASP A 72 -4.77 -6.59 -2.52
N GLN A 73 -3.46 -6.41 -2.53
CA GLN A 73 -2.70 -5.86 -3.66
C GLN A 73 -2.04 -6.94 -4.55
N GLU A 74 -2.05 -8.21 -4.15
CA GLU A 74 -1.48 -9.29 -4.97
C GLU A 74 -2.03 -9.32 -6.41
N PRO A 75 -3.37 -9.17 -6.64
CA PRO A 75 -3.90 -9.16 -8.00
C PRO A 75 -3.43 -7.99 -8.85
N MET A 76 -3.01 -6.88 -8.20
CA MET A 76 -2.51 -5.70 -8.87
C MET A 76 -1.06 -5.89 -9.29
N ILE A 77 -0.23 -6.47 -8.42
CA ILE A 77 1.17 -6.77 -8.75
C ILE A 77 1.24 -7.86 -9.82
N GLU A 78 0.37 -8.89 -9.76
CA GLU A 78 0.32 -9.90 -10.82
C GLU A 78 -0.10 -9.29 -12.18
N GLN A 79 -1.02 -8.30 -12.17
CA GLN A 79 -1.35 -7.55 -13.39
C GLN A 79 -0.12 -6.79 -13.93
N ALA A 80 0.70 -6.18 -13.07
CA ALA A 80 1.94 -5.51 -13.47
C ALA A 80 2.94 -6.50 -14.05
N ARG A 81 3.11 -7.68 -13.45
CA ARG A 81 3.97 -8.77 -13.96
C ARG A 81 3.53 -9.26 -15.33
N GLU A 82 2.23 -9.44 -15.53
CA GLU A 82 1.67 -9.81 -16.84
C GLU A 82 1.99 -8.77 -17.92
N ILE A 83 1.90 -7.47 -17.58
CA ILE A 83 2.25 -6.37 -18.50
C ILE A 83 3.73 -6.43 -18.85
N VAL A 84 4.61 -6.57 -17.86
CA VAL A 84 6.07 -6.68 -18.05
C VAL A 84 6.41 -7.86 -18.96
N ARG A 85 5.90 -9.05 -18.64
CA ARG A 85 6.13 -10.26 -19.45
C ARG A 85 5.65 -10.07 -20.88
N ARG A 86 4.47 -9.46 -21.06
CA ARG A 86 3.90 -9.21 -22.39
C ARG A 86 4.74 -8.20 -23.16
N PHE A 87 5.17 -7.12 -22.52
CA PHE A 87 6.04 -6.13 -23.12
C PHE A 87 7.37 -6.74 -23.56
N ASN A 88 8.05 -7.41 -22.64
CA ASN A 88 9.36 -8.03 -22.91
C ASN A 88 9.28 -9.11 -23.99
N TYR A 89 8.18 -9.86 -24.06
CA TYR A 89 7.95 -10.84 -25.11
C TYR A 89 7.84 -10.20 -26.51
N ILE A 90 7.19 -9.05 -26.62
CA ILE A 90 6.94 -8.38 -27.91
C ILE A 90 8.16 -7.54 -28.34
N TYR A 91 8.76 -6.81 -27.41
CA TYR A 91 9.74 -5.75 -27.71
C TYR A 91 11.16 -6.10 -27.24
N GLY A 92 11.38 -7.21 -26.55
CA GLY A 92 12.65 -7.62 -25.98
C GLY A 92 12.77 -7.22 -24.50
N GLU A 93 13.73 -7.85 -23.81
CA GLU A 93 13.99 -7.65 -22.38
C GLU A 93 14.31 -6.19 -22.07
N THR A 94 13.36 -5.47 -21.48
CA THR A 94 13.44 -4.03 -21.22
C THR A 94 12.98 -3.67 -19.82
N LEU A 95 11.82 -4.19 -19.41
CA LEU A 95 11.19 -3.91 -18.14
C LEU A 95 11.56 -4.95 -17.09
N VAL A 96 11.72 -4.51 -15.84
CA VAL A 96 11.99 -5.39 -14.70
C VAL A 96 10.67 -5.96 -14.16
N GLU A 97 10.60 -7.29 -14.01
CA GLU A 97 9.45 -7.94 -13.40
C GLU A 97 9.52 -7.82 -11.88
N PRO A 98 8.51 -7.23 -11.22
CA PRO A 98 8.52 -7.06 -9.78
C PRO A 98 8.13 -8.34 -9.04
N GLU A 99 8.73 -8.56 -7.88
CA GLU A 99 8.34 -9.59 -6.92
C GLU A 99 7.44 -9.01 -5.83
N ILE A 100 6.51 -9.84 -5.34
CA ILE A 100 5.63 -9.49 -4.23
C ILE A 100 6.35 -9.79 -2.91
N LEU A 101 6.34 -8.85 -1.98
CA LEU A 101 6.77 -9.06 -0.61
C LEU A 101 5.59 -8.86 0.33
N LEU A 102 5.09 -9.96 0.89
CA LEU A 102 4.04 -9.94 1.91
C LEU A 102 4.65 -9.84 3.32
N PRO A 103 3.92 -9.27 4.29
CA PRO A 103 4.34 -9.31 5.69
C PRO A 103 4.43 -10.75 6.22
N ASP A 104 5.48 -11.06 6.97
CA ASP A 104 5.65 -12.35 7.64
C ASP A 104 4.59 -12.59 8.74
N ASN A 105 4.11 -11.51 9.35
CA ASN A 105 3.08 -11.57 10.38
C ASN A 105 1.68 -11.53 9.74
N ALA A 106 0.93 -12.63 9.88
CA ALA A 106 -0.43 -12.75 9.36
C ALA A 106 -1.39 -11.65 9.83
N ALA A 107 -1.22 -11.13 11.06
CA ALA A 107 -2.02 -10.03 11.58
C ALA A 107 -1.78 -8.71 10.81
N CYS A 108 -0.61 -8.55 10.19
CA CYS A 108 -0.27 -7.39 9.38
C CYS A 108 -0.75 -7.48 7.93
N LEU A 109 -1.18 -8.65 7.45
CA LEU A 109 -1.72 -8.82 6.11
C LEU A 109 -2.96 -7.94 5.89
N ARG A 110 -3.82 -7.84 6.90
CA ARG A 110 -5.03 -7.04 6.84
C ARG A 110 -5.50 -6.62 8.23
N LEU A 111 -5.17 -5.41 8.67
CA LEU A 111 -5.70 -4.87 9.92
C LEU A 111 -7.19 -4.49 9.79
N PRO A 112 -8.06 -4.94 10.71
CA PRO A 112 -9.44 -4.49 10.78
C PRO A 112 -9.53 -3.03 11.24
N GLY A 113 -10.63 -2.36 10.92
CA GLY A 113 -10.96 -1.08 11.53
C GLY A 113 -11.21 -1.23 13.04
N THR A 114 -11.17 -0.12 13.77
CA THR A 114 -11.42 -0.10 15.22
C THR A 114 -12.80 -0.63 15.63
N ASP A 115 -13.75 -0.66 14.69
CA ASP A 115 -15.10 -1.19 14.84
C ASP A 115 -15.18 -2.73 14.74
N GLY A 116 -14.09 -3.40 14.34
CA GLY A 116 -14.04 -4.86 14.18
C GLY A 116 -14.92 -5.45 13.07
N LYS A 117 -15.61 -4.62 12.31
CA LYS A 117 -16.62 -5.07 11.33
C LYS A 117 -16.14 -4.98 9.89
N ALA A 118 -15.31 -3.99 9.58
CA ALA A 118 -14.89 -3.72 8.24
C ALA A 118 -13.37 -3.49 8.16
N LYS A 119 -12.83 -3.52 6.93
CA LYS A 119 -11.46 -3.07 6.66
C LYS A 119 -11.29 -1.64 7.17
N MET A 120 -10.12 -1.32 7.71
CA MET A 120 -9.74 0.04 8.06
C MET A 120 -9.92 0.97 6.84
N SER A 121 -10.71 2.03 7.01
CA SER A 121 -11.01 2.97 5.93
C SER A 121 -11.21 4.38 6.46
N LYS A 122 -10.61 5.36 5.77
CA LYS A 122 -10.79 6.79 6.09
C LYS A 122 -12.27 7.20 5.99
N SER A 123 -12.98 6.72 4.98
CA SER A 123 -14.39 7.04 4.74
C SER A 123 -15.33 6.50 5.81
N LEU A 124 -14.96 5.43 6.50
CA LEU A 124 -15.73 4.84 7.59
C LEU A 124 -15.37 5.44 8.97
N GLY A 125 -14.29 6.24 9.06
CA GLY A 125 -13.87 6.82 10.33
C GLY A 125 -13.33 5.81 11.36
N ASN A 126 -13.08 4.57 10.95
CA ASN A 126 -12.63 3.47 11.80
C ASN A 126 -11.11 3.26 11.80
N CYS A 127 -10.35 4.32 11.49
CA CYS A 127 -8.89 4.31 11.41
C CYS A 127 -8.25 4.97 12.62
N ILE A 128 -7.06 4.48 13.03
CA ILE A 128 -6.10 5.25 13.80
C ILE A 128 -5.15 5.91 12.79
N TYR A 129 -5.09 7.24 12.79
CA TYR A 129 -4.20 8.00 11.91
C TYR A 129 -2.83 8.19 12.55
N LEU A 130 -1.77 8.23 11.73
CA LEU A 130 -0.42 8.55 12.19
C LEU A 130 -0.34 9.97 12.79
N SER A 131 -1.29 10.84 12.43
CA SER A 131 -1.40 12.22 12.92
C SER A 131 -2.32 12.39 14.13
N ASP A 132 -3.02 11.32 14.57
CA ASP A 132 -3.89 11.40 15.74
C ASP A 132 -3.09 11.83 16.98
N SER A 133 -3.66 12.71 17.77
CA SER A 133 -3.11 13.07 19.08
C SER A 133 -3.13 11.88 20.04
N ALA A 134 -2.35 11.95 21.10
CA ALA A 134 -2.34 10.91 22.13
C ALA A 134 -3.74 10.63 22.69
N ASP A 135 -4.53 11.68 22.91
CA ASP A 135 -5.91 11.56 23.41
C ASP A 135 -6.87 10.91 22.39
N GLU A 136 -6.71 11.24 21.10
CA GLU A 136 -7.51 10.64 20.04
C GLU A 136 -7.20 9.13 19.89
N VAL A 137 -5.92 8.77 19.90
CA VAL A 137 -5.50 7.36 19.90
C VAL A 137 -6.11 6.62 21.12
N GLN A 138 -5.99 7.21 22.31
CA GLN A 138 -6.56 6.60 23.53
C GLN A 138 -8.07 6.43 23.44
N LYS A 139 -8.80 7.42 22.92
CA LYS A 139 -10.25 7.33 22.70
C LYS A 139 -10.60 6.21 21.72
N LYS A 140 -9.88 6.13 20.59
CA LYS A 140 -10.09 5.09 19.58
C LYS A 140 -9.79 3.69 20.14
N VAL A 141 -8.69 3.51 20.86
CA VAL A 141 -8.36 2.22 21.50
C VAL A 141 -9.41 1.83 22.55
N LYS A 142 -9.86 2.77 23.38
CA LYS A 142 -10.93 2.51 24.36
C LYS A 142 -12.24 2.07 23.72
N SER A 143 -12.56 2.63 22.53
CA SER A 143 -13.78 2.30 21.77
C SER A 143 -13.64 1.09 20.85
N MET A 144 -12.45 0.47 20.74
CA MET A 144 -12.25 -0.72 19.91
C MET A 144 -13.24 -1.83 20.28
N TYR A 145 -13.70 -2.50 19.23
CA TYR A 145 -14.55 -3.66 19.35
C TYR A 145 -13.81 -4.80 20.06
N THR A 146 -14.49 -5.43 21.01
CA THR A 146 -14.04 -6.61 21.75
C THR A 146 -15.12 -7.70 21.66
N ASP A 147 -15.06 -8.71 22.51
CA ASP A 147 -16.08 -9.74 22.59
C ASP A 147 -17.37 -9.20 23.22
N PRO A 148 -18.52 -9.18 22.51
CA PRO A 148 -19.78 -8.69 23.06
C PRO A 148 -20.36 -9.57 24.17
N ASP A 149 -19.93 -10.83 24.28
CA ASP A 149 -20.36 -11.77 25.29
C ASP A 149 -19.55 -11.64 26.60
N HIS A 150 -18.40 -10.94 26.55
CA HIS A 150 -17.51 -10.70 27.71
C HIS A 150 -18.04 -9.53 28.56
N LEU A 151 -19.16 -9.75 29.28
CA LEU A 151 -19.84 -8.71 30.06
C LEU A 151 -19.21 -8.44 31.42
N ARG A 152 -18.58 -9.43 32.02
CA ARG A 152 -17.96 -9.37 33.36
C ARG A 152 -16.51 -9.82 33.24
N VAL A 153 -15.66 -9.31 34.13
CA VAL A 153 -14.23 -9.67 34.16
C VAL A 153 -14.03 -11.20 34.34
N GLN A 154 -14.95 -11.89 35.03
CA GLN A 154 -14.88 -13.34 35.27
C GLN A 154 -15.32 -14.18 34.06
N ASP A 155 -16.04 -13.59 33.11
CA ASP A 155 -16.53 -14.32 31.95
C ASP A 155 -15.35 -14.71 31.06
N PRO A 156 -15.37 -15.90 30.43
CA PRO A 156 -14.42 -16.27 29.40
C PRO A 156 -14.55 -15.34 28.17
N GLY A 157 -13.44 -14.81 27.66
CA GLY A 157 -13.44 -13.97 26.49
C GLY A 157 -13.01 -14.69 25.20
N LYS A 158 -13.51 -14.26 24.07
CA LYS A 158 -13.14 -14.77 22.73
C LYS A 158 -12.07 -13.89 22.09
N LEU A 159 -11.09 -14.52 21.47
CA LEU A 159 -10.04 -13.82 20.70
C LEU A 159 -10.46 -13.59 19.26
N GLU A 160 -11.24 -14.52 18.70
CA GLU A 160 -11.72 -14.43 17.32
C GLU A 160 -12.61 -13.20 17.13
N GLY A 161 -12.25 -12.37 16.15
CA GLY A 161 -12.94 -11.10 15.89
C GLY A 161 -12.67 -9.98 16.90
N ASN A 162 -11.86 -10.23 17.93
CA ASN A 162 -11.48 -9.24 18.92
C ASN A 162 -10.38 -8.32 18.37
N THR A 163 -10.76 -7.11 17.98
CA THR A 163 -9.88 -6.13 17.35
C THR A 163 -8.66 -5.78 18.22
N VAL A 164 -8.82 -5.74 19.54
CA VAL A 164 -7.73 -5.39 20.46
C VAL A 164 -6.61 -6.43 20.40
N PHE A 165 -6.95 -7.72 20.39
CA PHE A 165 -5.95 -8.77 20.26
C PHE A 165 -5.34 -8.85 18.86
N THR A 166 -6.10 -8.57 17.81
CA THR A 166 -5.54 -8.45 16.44
C THR A 166 -4.46 -7.36 16.36
N TYR A 167 -4.70 -6.20 17.01
CA TYR A 167 -3.70 -5.13 17.08
C TYR A 167 -2.52 -5.48 17.97
N LEU A 168 -2.75 -6.22 19.08
CA LEU A 168 -1.64 -6.74 19.90
C LEU A 168 -0.78 -7.74 19.09
N ASP A 169 -1.38 -8.62 18.29
CA ASP A 169 -0.65 -9.52 17.41
C ASP A 169 0.22 -8.79 16.38
N ALA A 170 -0.24 -7.63 15.90
CA ALA A 170 0.48 -6.83 14.94
C ALA A 170 1.60 -5.97 15.55
N PHE A 171 1.39 -5.39 16.73
CA PHE A 171 2.25 -4.35 17.29
C PHE A 171 2.97 -4.72 18.58
N CYS A 172 2.50 -5.76 19.32
CA CYS A 172 3.12 -6.14 20.58
C CYS A 172 4.45 -6.84 20.36
N ARG A 173 5.45 -6.43 21.13
CA ARG A 173 6.78 -7.03 21.20
C ARG A 173 7.07 -7.54 22.60
N PRO A 174 7.97 -8.51 22.77
CA PRO A 174 8.26 -9.09 24.10
C PRO A 174 8.64 -8.04 25.16
N GLU A 175 9.39 -7.01 24.78
CA GLU A 175 9.82 -5.95 25.70
C GLU A 175 8.69 -5.13 26.29
N HIS A 176 7.54 -5.03 25.61
CA HIS A 176 6.38 -4.28 26.10
C HIS A 176 5.78 -4.86 27.39
N PHE A 177 5.92 -6.17 27.59
CA PHE A 177 5.44 -6.79 28.83
C PHE A 177 6.24 -6.27 30.03
N GLY A 178 7.57 -6.27 29.96
CA GLY A 178 8.41 -5.75 31.03
C GLY A 178 8.16 -4.27 31.35
N LEU A 179 7.76 -3.49 30.35
CA LEU A 179 7.52 -2.04 30.49
C LEU A 179 6.11 -1.71 31.00
N TYR A 180 5.09 -2.36 30.46
CA TYR A 180 3.70 -1.92 30.63
C TYR A 180 2.76 -2.95 31.28
N LEU A 181 3.16 -4.24 31.30
CA LEU A 181 2.31 -5.31 31.82
C LEU A 181 3.14 -6.47 32.44
N PRO A 182 4.00 -6.20 33.44
CA PRO A 182 5.03 -7.13 33.92
C PRO A 182 4.50 -8.41 34.58
N GLU A 183 3.20 -8.47 34.89
CA GLU A 183 2.56 -9.66 35.42
C GLU A 183 2.34 -10.78 34.39
N TYR A 184 2.58 -10.49 33.09
CA TYR A 184 2.52 -11.50 32.02
C TYR A 184 3.88 -11.64 31.33
N PRO A 185 4.33 -12.86 31.07
CA PRO A 185 5.61 -13.08 30.40
C PRO A 185 5.56 -12.82 28.89
N ASN A 186 4.37 -12.96 28.27
CA ASN A 186 4.18 -12.85 26.83
C ASN A 186 2.69 -12.71 26.47
N LEU A 187 2.43 -12.51 25.16
CA LEU A 187 1.08 -12.32 24.62
C LEU A 187 0.21 -13.59 24.71
N ASP A 188 0.81 -14.77 24.60
CA ASP A 188 0.07 -16.05 24.67
C ASP A 188 -0.53 -16.26 26.08
N GLU A 189 0.23 -15.95 27.12
CA GLU A 189 -0.28 -16.02 28.50
C GLU A 189 -1.37 -14.97 28.77
N LEU A 190 -1.23 -13.78 28.21
CA LEU A 190 -2.28 -12.75 28.27
C LEU A 190 -3.56 -13.23 27.58
N LYS A 191 -3.45 -13.81 26.38
CA LYS A 191 -4.56 -14.41 25.63
C LYS A 191 -5.20 -15.57 26.39
N ALA A 192 -4.40 -16.48 26.90
CA ALA A 192 -4.88 -17.62 27.68
C ALA A 192 -5.64 -17.16 28.93
N HIS A 193 -5.19 -16.13 29.63
CA HIS A 193 -5.91 -15.55 30.76
C HIS A 193 -7.24 -14.94 30.33
N TYR A 194 -7.28 -14.19 29.23
CA TYR A 194 -8.52 -13.61 28.73
C TYR A 194 -9.55 -14.69 28.37
N GLN A 195 -9.12 -15.78 27.74
CA GLN A 195 -9.99 -16.88 27.32
C GLN A 195 -10.57 -17.69 28.52
N ARG A 196 -9.86 -17.83 29.62
CA ARG A 196 -10.38 -18.53 30.80
C ARG A 196 -11.18 -17.66 31.76
N GLY A 197 -11.23 -16.33 31.51
CA GLY A 197 -11.89 -15.37 32.40
C GLY A 197 -10.97 -14.86 33.50
N GLY A 198 -11.31 -13.71 34.06
CA GLY A 198 -10.53 -13.01 35.09
C GLY A 198 -9.74 -11.83 34.63
N LEU A 199 -9.78 -11.51 33.33
CA LEU A 199 -9.09 -10.39 32.71
C LEU A 199 -10.07 -9.48 31.94
N GLY A 200 -10.29 -8.26 32.43
CA GLY A 200 -11.22 -7.32 31.78
C GLY A 200 -10.65 -6.60 30.60
N ASP A 201 -11.50 -6.30 29.60
CA ASP A 201 -11.18 -5.59 28.36
C ASP A 201 -10.40 -4.31 28.56
N MET A 202 -10.76 -3.51 29.56
CA MET A 202 -10.12 -2.22 29.81
C MET A 202 -8.64 -2.34 30.16
N LYS A 203 -8.23 -3.44 30.81
CA LYS A 203 -6.81 -3.69 31.11
C LYS A 203 -6.04 -4.00 29.83
N VAL A 204 -6.60 -4.84 28.97
CA VAL A 204 -6.01 -5.20 27.67
C VAL A 204 -5.94 -3.95 26.75
N LYS A 205 -7.01 -3.15 26.70
CA LYS A 205 -7.05 -1.88 25.97
C LYS A 205 -6.02 -0.88 26.48
N LYS A 206 -5.82 -0.80 27.80
CA LYS A 206 -4.78 0.06 28.38
C LYS A 206 -3.39 -0.37 27.90
N PHE A 207 -3.11 -1.67 27.95
CA PHE A 207 -1.84 -2.22 27.46
C PHE A 207 -1.62 -1.91 25.96
N LEU A 208 -2.62 -2.14 25.13
CA LEU A 208 -2.56 -1.78 23.72
C LEU A 208 -2.32 -0.27 23.53
N ASN A 209 -2.97 0.59 24.33
CA ASN A 209 -2.77 2.04 24.24
C ASN A 209 -1.32 2.43 24.49
N GLU A 210 -0.64 1.88 25.50
CA GLU A 210 0.78 2.17 25.77
C GLU A 210 1.65 1.80 24.57
N ILE A 211 1.43 0.64 23.97
CA ILE A 211 2.14 0.19 22.75
C ILE A 211 1.88 1.13 21.58
N MET A 212 0.63 1.53 21.36
CA MET A 212 0.27 2.45 20.28
C MET A 212 0.87 3.85 20.50
N GLN A 213 0.93 4.33 21.76
CA GLN A 213 1.59 5.61 22.07
C GLN A 213 3.09 5.54 21.78
N GLU A 214 3.79 4.49 22.24
CA GLU A 214 5.21 4.28 21.96
C GLU A 214 5.49 4.25 20.44
N THR A 215 4.64 3.56 19.68
CA THR A 215 4.77 3.43 18.23
C THR A 215 4.55 4.75 17.49
N LEU A 216 3.54 5.52 17.89
CA LEU A 216 3.09 6.70 17.15
C LEU A 216 3.73 8.01 17.62
N GLU A 217 4.22 8.09 18.86
CA GLU A 217 4.80 9.33 19.39
C GLU A 217 6.03 9.82 18.60
N PRO A 218 7.00 8.97 18.23
CA PRO A 218 8.12 9.41 17.40
C PRO A 218 7.68 9.97 16.04
N ILE A 219 6.63 9.39 15.45
CA ILE A 219 6.06 9.84 14.17
C ILE A 219 5.42 11.21 14.34
N ARG A 220 4.59 11.38 15.38
CA ARG A 220 3.96 12.67 15.71
C ARG A 220 4.98 13.78 15.97
N ASN A 221 6.05 13.45 16.69
CA ASN A 221 7.09 14.43 17.02
C ASN A 221 7.86 14.87 15.76
N ARG A 222 8.24 13.94 14.88
CA ARG A 222 8.85 14.27 13.58
C ARG A 222 7.93 15.12 12.72
N ARG A 223 6.64 14.78 12.67
CA ARG A 223 5.66 15.59 11.94
C ARG A 223 5.63 17.04 12.44
N LYS A 224 5.58 17.25 13.77
CA LYS A 224 5.61 18.60 14.38
C LYS A 224 6.88 19.37 14.04
N GLU A 225 8.03 18.70 13.89
CA GLU A 225 9.26 19.37 13.46
C GLU A 225 9.17 19.84 12.00
N PHE A 226 8.69 18.96 11.11
CA PHE A 226 8.50 19.35 9.70
C PHE A 226 7.45 20.46 9.53
N GLU A 227 6.39 20.47 10.31
CA GLU A 227 5.35 21.51 10.27
C GLU A 227 5.88 22.93 10.59
N LYS A 228 7.07 23.07 11.20
CA LYS A 228 7.70 24.37 11.50
C LYS A 228 8.26 25.06 10.26
N ASP A 229 8.56 24.31 9.19
CA ASP A 229 9.15 24.83 7.95
C ASP A 229 8.48 24.23 6.72
N ILE A 230 7.31 24.72 6.41
CA ILE A 230 6.54 24.28 5.23
C ILE A 230 7.28 24.55 3.91
N PRO A 231 7.94 25.70 3.69
CA PRO A 231 8.76 25.92 2.49
C PRO A 231 9.80 24.83 2.27
N ALA A 232 10.53 24.41 3.31
CA ALA A 232 11.52 23.32 3.19
C ALA A 232 10.88 21.98 2.78
N ILE A 233 9.64 21.70 3.19
CA ILE A 233 8.90 20.51 2.73
C ILE A 233 8.64 20.57 1.23
N TYR A 234 8.21 21.74 0.70
CA TYR A 234 7.98 21.92 -0.73
C TYR A 234 9.28 21.79 -1.53
N ASP A 235 10.39 22.32 -1.03
CA ASP A 235 11.71 22.17 -1.66
C ASP A 235 12.15 20.69 -1.68
N MET A 236 11.93 19.97 -0.60
CA MET A 236 12.19 18.52 -0.53
C MET A 236 11.34 17.75 -1.54
N LEU A 237 10.04 18.05 -1.63
CA LEU A 237 9.14 17.42 -2.61
C LEU A 237 9.57 17.73 -4.04
N LYS A 238 9.97 18.97 -4.33
CA LYS A 238 10.45 19.37 -5.66
C LYS A 238 11.69 18.58 -6.06
N LYS A 239 12.71 18.54 -5.20
CA LYS A 239 13.92 17.73 -5.43
C LYS A 239 13.60 16.24 -5.63
N GLY A 240 12.69 15.71 -4.80
CA GLY A 240 12.22 14.33 -4.94
C GLY A 240 11.50 14.07 -6.28
N CYS A 241 10.76 15.07 -6.81
CA CYS A 241 10.15 14.98 -8.13
C CYS A 241 11.21 14.99 -9.24
N GLU A 242 12.25 15.84 -9.13
CA GLU A 242 13.36 15.90 -10.09
C GLU A 242 14.06 14.54 -10.18
N THR A 243 14.46 13.97 -9.03
CA THR A 243 15.11 12.64 -8.98
C THR A 243 14.21 11.52 -9.53
N ALA A 244 12.93 11.51 -9.15
CA ALA A 244 11.98 10.52 -9.63
C ALA A 244 11.77 10.62 -11.14
N ARG A 245 11.70 11.85 -11.66
CA ARG A 245 11.55 12.09 -13.09
C ARG A 245 12.76 11.64 -13.92
N GLU A 246 13.97 11.87 -13.44
CA GLU A 246 15.19 11.37 -14.08
C GLU A 246 15.14 9.84 -14.25
N THR A 247 14.75 9.12 -13.22
CA THR A 247 14.63 7.64 -13.27
C THR A 247 13.51 7.20 -14.23
N ALA A 248 12.33 7.82 -14.13
CA ALA A 248 11.20 7.49 -14.99
C ALA A 248 11.47 7.81 -16.48
N ALA A 249 12.13 8.93 -16.74
CA ALA A 249 12.52 9.33 -18.10
C ALA A 249 13.52 8.33 -18.71
N ALA A 250 14.50 7.86 -17.95
CA ALA A 250 15.45 6.85 -18.42
C ALA A 250 14.74 5.53 -18.78
N THR A 251 13.77 5.09 -17.96
CA THR A 251 12.98 3.90 -18.26
C THR A 251 12.09 4.09 -19.48
N LEU A 252 11.44 5.25 -19.60
CA LEU A 252 10.61 5.58 -20.76
C LEU A 252 11.44 5.64 -22.06
N ASP A 253 12.67 6.16 -21.99
CA ASP A 253 13.58 6.18 -23.15
C ASP A 253 13.92 4.76 -23.61
N ASP A 254 14.22 3.84 -22.69
CA ASP A 254 14.45 2.43 -23.03
C ASP A 254 13.19 1.76 -23.61
N VAL A 255 12.01 2.07 -23.10
CA VAL A 255 10.73 1.60 -23.65
C VAL A 255 10.53 2.11 -25.07
N ARG A 256 10.75 3.39 -25.32
CA ARG A 256 10.64 3.98 -26.68
C ARG A 256 11.63 3.35 -27.67
N LYS A 257 12.87 3.10 -27.24
CA LYS A 257 13.88 2.39 -28.04
C LYS A 257 13.43 0.97 -28.36
N ALA A 258 12.97 0.23 -27.38
CA ALA A 258 12.47 -1.15 -27.58
C ALA A 258 11.28 -1.19 -28.56
N MET A 259 10.36 -0.23 -28.46
CA MET A 259 9.22 -0.08 -29.36
C MET A 259 9.59 0.51 -30.75
N LYS A 260 10.84 0.96 -30.93
CA LYS A 260 11.33 1.62 -32.15
C LYS A 260 10.54 2.89 -32.52
N ILE A 261 10.20 3.69 -31.51
CA ILE A 261 9.51 4.98 -31.66
C ILE A 261 10.38 6.18 -31.25
N ASN A 262 11.68 5.96 -31.10
CA ASN A 262 12.70 6.96 -30.78
C ASN A 262 13.30 7.60 -32.07
N TYR A 263 12.50 7.83 -33.08
CA TYR A 263 12.84 8.17 -34.47
C TYR A 263 14.01 9.15 -34.64
N PHE A 264 14.09 10.20 -33.85
CA PHE A 264 15.11 11.25 -33.97
C PHE A 264 16.46 10.88 -33.34
N ASP A 265 16.43 9.87 -32.43
CA ASP A 265 17.62 9.39 -31.71
C ASP A 265 18.11 8.03 -32.25
N ASP A 266 17.48 7.50 -33.30
CA ASP A 266 17.85 6.26 -33.98
C ASP A 266 18.72 6.56 -35.20
N ALA A 267 20.05 6.62 -34.95
CA ALA A 267 21.02 6.91 -36.01
C ALA A 267 21.04 5.85 -37.13
N GLU A 268 20.75 4.58 -36.81
CA GLU A 268 20.71 3.51 -37.80
C GLU A 268 19.50 3.67 -38.72
N LEU A 269 18.33 3.94 -38.16
CA LEU A 269 17.11 4.22 -38.93
C LEU A 269 17.33 5.42 -39.85
N ILE A 270 17.91 6.50 -39.34
CA ILE A 270 18.19 7.71 -40.13
C ILE A 270 19.13 7.38 -41.31
N ALA A 271 20.21 6.64 -41.01
CA ALA A 271 21.17 6.25 -42.05
C ALA A 271 20.52 5.34 -43.12
N GLU A 272 19.66 4.39 -42.74
CA GLU A 272 18.89 3.57 -43.69
C GLU A 272 17.97 4.43 -44.57
N GLN A 273 17.25 5.39 -43.95
CA GLN A 273 16.37 6.28 -44.72
C GLN A 273 17.15 7.18 -45.71
N VAL A 274 18.29 7.70 -45.27
CA VAL A 274 19.19 8.46 -46.17
C VAL A 274 19.65 7.58 -47.32
N LYS A 275 20.07 6.35 -47.08
CA LYS A 275 20.49 5.40 -48.15
C LYS A 275 19.34 5.03 -49.09
N LYS A 276 18.11 4.95 -48.59
CA LYS A 276 16.96 4.51 -49.38
C LYS A 276 16.33 5.66 -50.20
N PHE A 277 16.33 6.87 -49.68
CA PHE A 277 15.58 8.00 -50.22
C PHE A 277 16.45 9.26 -50.48
N GLY A 278 17.68 9.32 -49.93
CA GLY A 278 18.64 10.39 -50.27
C GLY A 278 19.11 10.17 -51.70
N GLY A 279 18.62 10.95 -52.63
CA GLY A 279 19.04 10.87 -54.04
C GLY A 279 20.54 11.09 -54.16
N GLU A 280 21.15 10.52 -55.23
CA GLU A 280 22.52 10.82 -55.68
C GLU A 280 22.80 12.31 -55.81
#